data_61cb65ec8dacee235568df7fcc8c824c
#
_entry.id   61cb65ec8dacee235568df7fcc8c824c
#
_cell.length_a   1.000
_cell.length_b   1.000
_cell.length_c   1.000
_cell.angle_alpha   90.00
_cell.angle_beta   90.00
_cell.angle_gamma   90.00
#
_symmetry.space_group_name_H-M   'P 1'
#
loop_
_entity.id
_entity.type
_entity.pdbx_description
1 polymer ?
#
loop_
_entity_poly.entity_id
_entity_poly.type
_entity_poly.pdbx_seq_one_letter_code
_entity_poly.pdbx_strand_id
1 'polypeptide(L)'
;GLVLPHSIASNLILPSLGRLASKGLRDRPAENGLVADLARRLTIKGDTARPVQALSGGNQQKVALAKWLPLDPSVLLLNDPTRGVDIETKREIYLMLRAFAAEGRLVILASSDTPELVHLCDRVVVLREGRVAAALSQDEISEGAIVGAAMGITAATQGEAA
;
A
#
# COMPACT_ATOMS: atom_id res chain seq x y z
N GLY A 1 8.17 -7.53 5.26
CA GLY A 1 8.59 -8.17 4.01
C GLY A 1 7.94 -9.52 3.79
N LEU A 2 8.32 -10.19 2.73
CA LEU A 2 7.92 -11.55 2.39
C LEU A 2 9.02 -12.54 2.78
N VAL A 3 8.64 -13.78 3.06
CA VAL A 3 9.56 -14.92 3.19
C VAL A 3 9.64 -15.60 1.82
N LEU A 4 10.62 -15.20 1.02
CA LEU A 4 10.71 -15.52 -0.41
C LEU A 4 10.66 -17.03 -0.74
N PRO A 5 11.31 -17.94 0.02
CA PRO A 5 11.23 -19.39 -0.24
C PRO A 5 9.87 -20.01 0.14
N HIS A 6 9.08 -19.33 0.97
CA HIS A 6 7.78 -19.85 1.40
C HIS A 6 6.73 -19.68 0.30
N SER A 7 5.70 -20.51 0.36
CA SER A 7 4.59 -20.46 -0.57
C SER A 7 3.83 -19.13 -0.51
N ILE A 8 3.15 -18.77 -1.58
CA ILE A 8 2.23 -17.63 -1.64
C ILE A 8 1.20 -17.76 -0.51
N ALA A 9 0.58 -18.93 -0.37
CA ALA A 9 -0.37 -19.22 0.69
C ALA A 9 0.18 -18.94 2.09
N SER A 10 1.40 -19.46 2.38
CA SER A 10 2.04 -19.24 3.69
C SER A 10 2.31 -17.77 3.96
N ASN A 11 2.75 -17.00 2.95
CA ASN A 11 2.99 -15.57 3.11
C ASN A 11 1.68 -14.80 3.36
N LEU A 12 0.59 -15.15 2.68
CA LEU A 12 -0.71 -14.48 2.83
C LEU A 12 -1.30 -14.63 4.24
N ILE A 13 -1.15 -15.82 4.85
CA ILE A 13 -1.74 -16.08 6.17
C ILE A 13 -0.80 -15.78 7.33
N LEU A 14 0.48 -15.57 7.09
CA LEU A 14 1.51 -15.45 8.13
C LEU A 14 1.14 -14.48 9.27
N PRO A 15 0.66 -13.25 9.01
CA PRO A 15 0.26 -12.35 10.09
C PRO A 15 -1.00 -12.81 10.84
N SER A 16 -1.85 -13.61 10.21
CA SER A 16 -3.15 -14.04 10.73
C SER A 16 -3.11 -15.38 11.46
N LEU A 17 -1.96 -16.06 11.51
CA LEU A 17 -1.84 -17.41 12.10
C LEU A 17 -2.37 -17.48 13.54
N GLY A 18 -2.10 -16.46 14.36
CA GLY A 18 -2.61 -16.40 15.72
C GLY A 18 -4.15 -16.33 15.83
N ARG A 19 -4.82 -15.72 14.84
CA ARG A 19 -6.28 -15.67 14.75
C ARG A 19 -6.89 -16.94 14.16
N LEU A 20 -6.13 -17.63 13.30
CA LEU A 20 -6.54 -18.87 12.63
C LEU A 20 -6.23 -20.13 13.45
N ALA A 21 -5.58 -19.99 14.60
CA ALA A 21 -5.30 -21.10 15.50
C ALA A 21 -6.37 -21.14 16.60
N SER A 22 -6.89 -22.35 16.87
CA SER A 22 -7.77 -22.62 18.00
C SER A 22 -7.11 -23.63 18.92
N LYS A 23 -6.97 -23.31 20.23
CA LYS A 23 -6.32 -24.17 21.23
C LYS A 23 -4.91 -24.64 20.84
N GLY A 24 -4.13 -23.80 20.13
CA GLY A 24 -2.80 -24.12 19.65
C GLY A 24 -2.75 -25.00 18.37
N LEU A 25 -3.90 -25.35 17.81
CA LEU A 25 -4.01 -26.10 16.56
C LEU A 25 -4.42 -25.18 15.41
N ARG A 26 -3.81 -25.39 14.23
CA ARG A 26 -4.12 -24.64 13.02
C ARG A 26 -5.47 -25.08 12.45
N ASP A 27 -6.34 -24.12 12.15
CA ASP A 27 -7.59 -24.37 11.42
C ASP A 27 -7.32 -24.34 9.90
N ARG A 28 -6.99 -25.50 9.34
CA ARG A 28 -6.67 -25.66 7.91
C ARG A 28 -7.80 -25.25 6.98
N PRO A 29 -9.08 -25.59 7.23
CA PRO A 29 -10.21 -25.09 6.44
C PRO A 29 -10.29 -23.56 6.40
N ALA A 30 -10.18 -22.89 7.55
CA ALA A 30 -10.20 -21.43 7.64
C ALA A 30 -8.99 -20.80 6.91
N GLU A 31 -7.78 -21.37 7.07
CA GLU A 31 -6.59 -20.93 6.34
C GLU A 31 -6.80 -21.02 4.82
N ASN A 32 -7.27 -22.15 4.32
CA ASN A 32 -7.50 -22.37 2.89
C ASN A 32 -8.58 -21.41 2.34
N GLY A 33 -9.65 -21.18 3.10
CA GLY A 33 -10.69 -20.21 2.75
C GLY A 33 -10.13 -18.79 2.62
N LEU A 34 -9.31 -18.36 3.58
CA LEU A 34 -8.67 -17.05 3.56
C LEU A 34 -7.69 -16.91 2.39
N VAL A 35 -6.87 -17.93 2.13
CA VAL A 35 -5.94 -17.93 0.99
C VAL A 35 -6.70 -17.80 -0.33
N ALA A 36 -7.77 -18.58 -0.50
CA ALA A 36 -8.58 -18.53 -1.72
C ALA A 36 -9.24 -17.16 -1.93
N ASP A 37 -9.75 -16.53 -0.86
CA ASP A 37 -10.33 -15.20 -0.92
C ASP A 37 -9.28 -14.14 -1.30
N LEU A 38 -8.14 -14.10 -0.63
CA LEU A 38 -7.06 -13.16 -0.92
C LEU A 38 -6.49 -13.36 -2.32
N ALA A 39 -6.25 -14.59 -2.75
CA ALA A 39 -5.73 -14.88 -4.08
C ALA A 39 -6.69 -14.38 -5.18
N ARG A 40 -7.99 -14.53 -4.98
CA ARG A 40 -9.02 -14.01 -5.89
C ARG A 40 -9.02 -12.49 -5.92
N ARG A 41 -9.03 -11.80 -4.76
CA ARG A 41 -9.01 -10.33 -4.66
C ARG A 41 -7.76 -9.72 -5.30
N LEU A 42 -6.62 -10.41 -5.18
CA LEU A 42 -5.34 -9.97 -5.75
C LEU A 42 -5.15 -10.37 -7.21
N THR A 43 -6.09 -11.10 -7.78
CA THR A 43 -5.99 -11.66 -9.15
C THR A 43 -4.70 -12.49 -9.32
N ILE A 44 -4.29 -13.20 -8.26
CA ILE A 44 -3.15 -14.12 -8.33
C ILE A 44 -3.56 -15.35 -9.11
N LYS A 45 -3.00 -15.47 -10.32
CA LYS A 45 -3.25 -16.62 -11.21
C LYS A 45 -2.28 -17.76 -10.85
N GLY A 46 -2.82 -18.97 -10.78
CA GLY A 46 -2.05 -20.20 -10.60
C GLY A 46 -2.04 -20.75 -9.17
N ASP A 47 -1.13 -21.69 -8.95
CA ASP A 47 -1.03 -22.44 -7.69
C ASP A 47 -0.40 -21.60 -6.58
N THR A 48 -1.16 -21.37 -5.50
CA THR A 48 -0.69 -20.65 -4.31
C THR A 48 0.30 -21.46 -3.45
N ALA A 49 0.51 -22.75 -3.75
CA ALA A 49 1.54 -23.56 -3.10
C ALA A 49 2.95 -23.24 -3.60
N ARG A 50 3.09 -22.56 -4.75
CA ARG A 50 4.40 -22.15 -5.29
C ARG A 50 5.09 -21.13 -4.39
N PRO A 51 6.44 -21.12 -4.33
CA PRO A 51 7.20 -20.09 -3.62
C PRO A 51 6.84 -18.68 -4.12
N VAL A 52 6.71 -17.71 -3.20
CA VAL A 52 6.35 -16.33 -3.55
C VAL A 52 7.41 -15.66 -4.44
N GLN A 53 8.67 -16.08 -4.36
CA GLN A 53 9.73 -15.61 -5.26
C GLN A 53 9.49 -15.91 -6.75
N ALA A 54 8.62 -16.85 -7.07
CA ALA A 54 8.25 -17.18 -8.45
C ALA A 54 7.27 -16.17 -9.08
N LEU A 55 6.74 -15.24 -8.29
CA LEU A 55 5.89 -14.14 -8.76
C LEU A 55 6.74 -12.99 -9.30
N SER A 56 6.16 -12.20 -10.24
CA SER A 56 6.72 -10.89 -10.60
C SER A 56 6.80 -9.96 -9.39
N GLY A 57 7.70 -8.97 -9.42
CA GLY A 57 7.86 -8.00 -8.33
C GLY A 57 6.55 -7.33 -7.93
N GLY A 58 5.73 -6.94 -8.89
CA GLY A 58 4.42 -6.35 -8.65
C GLY A 58 3.46 -7.31 -7.93
N ASN A 59 3.41 -8.58 -8.32
CA ASN A 59 2.60 -9.57 -7.63
C ASN A 59 3.13 -9.88 -6.23
N GLN A 60 4.46 -9.89 -6.03
CA GLN A 60 5.04 -9.98 -4.69
C GLN A 60 4.60 -8.81 -3.81
N GLN A 61 4.60 -7.59 -4.37
CA GLN A 61 4.17 -6.38 -3.66
C GLN A 61 2.69 -6.47 -3.27
N LYS A 62 1.82 -6.95 -4.16
CA LYS A 62 0.41 -7.22 -3.83
C LYS A 62 0.27 -8.18 -2.66
N VAL A 63 1.01 -9.28 -2.64
CA VAL A 63 1.03 -10.23 -1.51
C VAL A 63 1.53 -9.57 -0.23
N ALA A 64 2.59 -8.74 -0.32
CA ALA A 64 3.16 -8.04 0.83
C ALA A 64 2.18 -7.06 1.49
N LEU A 65 1.30 -6.44 0.71
CA LEU A 65 0.25 -5.55 1.20
C LEU A 65 -0.96 -6.34 1.73
N ALA A 66 -1.47 -7.26 0.92
CA ALA A 66 -2.73 -7.93 1.19
C ALA A 66 -2.69 -8.86 2.40
N LYS A 67 -1.54 -9.41 2.77
CA LYS A 67 -1.42 -10.26 3.97
C LYS A 67 -1.81 -9.56 5.28
N TRP A 68 -1.85 -8.21 5.28
CA TRP A 68 -2.24 -7.43 6.45
C TRP A 68 -3.75 -7.19 6.53
N LEU A 69 -4.47 -7.25 5.41
CA LEU A 69 -5.91 -6.98 5.35
C LEU A 69 -6.76 -7.88 6.26
N PRO A 70 -6.46 -9.20 6.40
CA PRO A 70 -7.23 -10.07 7.27
C PRO A 70 -7.12 -9.75 8.77
N LEU A 71 -6.14 -8.93 9.17
CA LEU A 71 -6.04 -8.44 10.54
C LEU A 71 -7.06 -7.35 10.86
N ASP A 72 -7.75 -6.87 9.84
CA ASP A 72 -8.75 -5.81 9.95
C ASP A 72 -8.20 -4.54 10.63
N PRO A 73 -7.06 -3.99 10.15
CA PRO A 73 -6.47 -2.83 10.77
C PRO A 73 -7.31 -1.58 10.52
N SER A 74 -7.45 -0.72 11.54
CA SER A 74 -8.07 0.60 11.38
C SER A 74 -7.17 1.59 10.63
N VAL A 75 -5.85 1.37 10.69
CA VAL A 75 -4.83 2.21 10.05
C VAL A 75 -3.82 1.35 9.32
N LEU A 76 -3.55 1.69 8.07
CA LEU A 76 -2.51 1.07 7.25
C LEU A 76 -1.38 2.07 6.99
N LEU A 77 -0.16 1.72 7.42
CA LEU A 77 1.04 2.54 7.21
C LEU A 77 1.86 1.95 6.06
N LEU A 78 2.12 2.75 5.03
CA LEU A 78 2.82 2.33 3.83
C LEU A 78 4.00 3.25 3.53
N ASN A 79 5.10 2.66 3.13
CA ASN A 79 6.29 3.39 2.69
C ASN A 79 6.69 2.88 1.30
N ASP A 80 6.66 3.78 0.30
CA ASP A 80 6.93 3.51 -1.12
C ASP A 80 6.26 2.19 -1.62
N PRO A 81 4.93 2.01 -1.44
CA PRO A 81 4.28 0.71 -1.67
C PRO A 81 4.25 0.26 -3.12
N THR A 82 4.50 1.15 -4.07
CA THR A 82 4.51 0.84 -5.50
C THR A 82 5.87 1.04 -6.16
N ARG A 83 6.94 1.13 -5.36
CA ARG A 83 8.29 1.32 -5.89
C ARG A 83 8.73 0.13 -6.73
N GLY A 84 9.16 0.39 -7.97
CA GLY A 84 9.63 -0.66 -8.88
C GLY A 84 8.53 -1.57 -9.44
N VAL A 85 7.27 -1.14 -9.36
CA VAL A 85 6.10 -1.85 -9.86
C VAL A 85 5.67 -1.25 -11.20
N ASP A 86 5.20 -2.09 -12.12
CA ASP A 86 4.65 -1.65 -13.42
C ASP A 86 3.32 -0.89 -13.25
N ILE A 87 2.93 -0.14 -14.28
CA ILE A 87 1.76 0.76 -14.26
C ILE A 87 0.45 0.00 -13.98
N GLU A 88 0.28 -1.19 -14.55
CA GLU A 88 -0.94 -1.97 -14.37
C GLU A 88 -1.07 -2.44 -12.91
N THR A 89 0.00 -2.97 -12.37
CA THR A 89 0.05 -3.38 -10.96
C THR A 89 -0.09 -2.19 -9.99
N LYS A 90 0.49 -1.01 -10.32
CA LYS A 90 0.25 0.23 -9.54
C LYS A 90 -1.25 0.53 -9.44
N ARG A 91 -1.94 0.50 -10.59
CA ARG A 91 -3.39 0.74 -10.63
C ARG A 91 -4.17 -0.23 -9.76
N GLU A 92 -3.83 -1.53 -9.79
CA GLU A 92 -4.48 -2.53 -8.95
C GLU A 92 -4.25 -2.25 -7.45
N ILE A 93 -3.03 -1.87 -7.07
CA ILE A 93 -2.71 -1.47 -5.69
C ILE A 93 -3.52 -0.23 -5.29
N TYR A 94 -3.63 0.78 -6.14
CA TYR A 94 -4.40 1.98 -5.86
C TYR A 94 -5.88 1.67 -5.63
N LEU A 95 -6.48 0.82 -6.46
CA LEU A 95 -7.86 0.38 -6.28
C LEU A 95 -8.05 -0.35 -4.96
N MET A 96 -7.10 -1.20 -4.57
CA MET A 96 -7.14 -1.91 -3.29
C MET A 96 -7.07 -0.94 -2.09
N LEU A 97 -6.18 0.07 -2.14
CA LEU A 97 -6.03 1.06 -1.08
C LEU A 97 -7.25 1.99 -0.99
N ARG A 98 -7.79 2.41 -2.13
CA ARG A 98 -9.04 3.20 -2.18
C ARG A 98 -10.23 2.40 -1.63
N ALA A 99 -10.37 1.13 -1.98
CA ALA A 99 -11.42 0.27 -1.43
C ALA A 99 -11.28 0.12 0.10
N PHE A 100 -10.06 -0.06 0.59
CA PHE A 100 -9.77 -0.13 2.02
C PHE A 100 -10.16 1.17 2.75
N ALA A 101 -9.83 2.33 2.19
CA ALA A 101 -10.19 3.63 2.75
C ALA A 101 -11.71 3.89 2.72
N ALA A 102 -12.40 3.45 1.66
CA ALA A 102 -13.85 3.60 1.51
C ALA A 102 -14.66 2.84 2.59
N GLU A 103 -14.05 1.85 3.26
CA GLU A 103 -14.62 1.16 4.41
C GLU A 103 -14.48 1.97 5.74
N GLY A 104 -14.10 3.24 5.68
CA GLY A 104 -13.92 4.13 6.84
C GLY A 104 -12.58 3.95 7.57
N ARG A 105 -11.58 3.37 6.90
CA ARG A 105 -10.24 3.14 7.45
C ARG A 105 -9.25 4.19 6.97
N LEU A 106 -8.16 4.35 7.70
CA LEU A 106 -7.12 5.33 7.36
C LEU A 106 -5.95 4.65 6.65
N VAL A 107 -5.50 5.24 5.55
CA VAL A 107 -4.23 4.92 4.90
C VAL A 107 -3.27 6.08 5.08
N ILE A 108 -2.10 5.84 5.67
CA ILE A 108 -1.00 6.78 5.73
C ILE A 108 0.09 6.28 4.79
N LEU A 109 0.36 7.06 3.76
CA LEU A 109 1.27 6.72 2.68
C LEU A 109 2.46 7.69 2.70
N ALA A 110 3.68 7.17 2.81
CA ALA A 110 4.88 7.91 2.46
C ALA A 110 5.34 7.42 1.07
N SER A 111 5.53 8.35 0.14
CA SER A 111 5.97 8.03 -1.22
C SER A 111 6.93 9.08 -1.75
N SER A 112 7.93 8.63 -2.50
CA SER A 112 8.80 9.47 -3.31
C SER A 112 8.24 9.74 -4.73
N ASP A 113 7.15 9.07 -5.09
CA ASP A 113 6.45 9.22 -6.38
C ASP A 113 5.35 10.27 -6.25
N THR A 114 5.65 11.51 -6.63
CA THR A 114 4.68 12.64 -6.54
C THR A 114 3.36 12.37 -7.28
N PRO A 115 3.34 11.83 -8.50
CA PRO A 115 2.12 11.39 -9.16
C PRO A 115 1.27 10.44 -8.32
N GLU A 116 1.87 9.51 -7.59
CA GLU A 116 1.16 8.60 -6.68
C GLU A 116 0.39 9.38 -5.62
N LEU A 117 1.03 10.37 -4.99
CA LEU A 117 0.40 11.21 -3.97
C LEU A 117 -0.78 12.01 -4.53
N VAL A 118 -0.62 12.60 -5.72
CA VAL A 118 -1.68 13.37 -6.38
C VAL A 118 -2.91 12.51 -6.69
N HIS A 119 -2.69 11.27 -7.14
CA HIS A 119 -3.80 10.39 -7.56
C HIS A 119 -4.46 9.65 -6.40
N LEU A 120 -3.74 9.43 -5.30
CA LEU A 120 -4.19 8.51 -4.24
C LEU A 120 -4.60 9.22 -2.95
N CYS A 121 -4.02 10.38 -2.64
CA CYS A 121 -4.20 11.00 -1.34
C CYS A 121 -5.32 12.06 -1.35
N ASP A 122 -6.08 12.12 -0.26
CA ASP A 122 -7.08 13.18 0.01
C ASP A 122 -6.43 14.36 0.76
N ARG A 123 -5.26 14.12 1.36
CA ARG A 123 -4.44 15.10 2.05
C ARG A 123 -2.96 14.73 1.92
N VAL A 124 -2.10 15.71 1.65
CA VAL A 124 -0.65 15.53 1.57
C VAL A 124 0.04 16.46 2.57
N VAL A 125 0.95 15.88 3.37
CA VAL A 125 1.85 16.64 4.26
C VAL A 125 3.24 16.56 3.69
N VAL A 126 3.82 17.71 3.31
CA VAL A 126 5.18 17.81 2.79
C VAL A 126 6.13 18.09 3.95
N LEU A 127 7.14 17.23 4.10
CA LEU A 127 8.17 17.39 5.11
C LEU A 127 9.46 17.89 4.46
N ARG A 128 10.09 18.91 5.06
CA ARG A 128 11.39 19.43 4.67
C ARG A 128 12.23 19.72 5.90
N GLU A 129 13.47 19.24 5.92
CA GLU A 129 14.42 19.48 7.02
C GLU A 129 13.83 19.18 8.42
N GLY A 130 13.06 18.09 8.51
CA GLY A 130 12.43 17.65 9.76
C GLY A 130 11.21 18.48 10.20
N ARG A 131 10.70 19.38 9.37
CA ARG A 131 9.54 20.25 9.66
C ARG A 131 8.46 20.07 8.60
N VAL A 132 7.23 20.38 8.97
CA VAL A 132 6.12 20.46 8.01
C VAL A 132 6.29 21.73 7.18
N ALA A 133 6.55 21.57 5.88
CA ALA A 133 6.68 22.67 4.92
C ALA A 133 5.32 23.08 4.35
N ALA A 134 4.43 22.09 4.11
CA ALA A 134 3.06 22.36 3.66
C ALA A 134 2.13 21.24 4.11
N ALA A 135 0.84 21.55 4.24
CA ALA A 135 -0.25 20.60 4.38
C ALA A 135 -1.31 20.96 3.33
N LEU A 136 -1.43 20.10 2.32
CA LEU A 136 -2.29 20.32 1.15
C LEU A 136 -3.54 19.47 1.28
N SER A 137 -4.70 20.06 1.05
CA SER A 137 -5.99 19.39 0.94
C SER A 137 -6.30 19.08 -0.53
N GLN A 138 -7.35 18.31 -0.77
CA GLN A 138 -7.69 17.72 -2.06
C GLN A 138 -7.57 18.68 -3.27
N ASP A 139 -8.10 19.89 -3.15
CA ASP A 139 -8.08 20.88 -4.24
C ASP A 139 -6.71 21.55 -4.44
N GLU A 140 -5.83 21.47 -3.44
CA GLU A 140 -4.48 22.06 -3.45
C GLU A 140 -3.42 21.06 -3.89
N ILE A 141 -3.76 19.76 -3.94
CA ILE A 141 -2.81 18.70 -4.27
C ILE A 141 -2.49 18.73 -5.75
N SER A 142 -1.26 19.12 -6.08
CA SER A 142 -0.70 19.02 -7.42
C SER A 142 0.79 18.72 -7.34
N GLU A 143 1.36 18.15 -8.41
CA GLU A 143 2.80 17.89 -8.46
C GLU A 143 3.61 19.17 -8.20
N GLY A 144 3.20 20.28 -8.81
CA GLY A 144 3.85 21.57 -8.62
C GLY A 144 3.82 22.06 -7.18
N ALA A 145 2.68 21.93 -6.48
CA ALA A 145 2.54 22.33 -5.09
C ALA A 145 3.41 21.46 -4.16
N ILE A 146 3.40 20.14 -4.37
CA ILE A 146 4.21 19.19 -3.58
C ILE A 146 5.70 19.47 -3.77
N VAL A 147 6.16 19.54 -5.03
CA VAL A 147 7.58 19.78 -5.35
C VAL A 147 8.02 21.16 -4.90
N GLY A 148 7.21 22.21 -5.12
CA GLY A 148 7.49 23.57 -4.67
C GLY A 148 7.68 23.63 -3.16
N ALA A 149 6.79 23.02 -2.39
CA ALA A 149 6.91 22.97 -0.93
C ALA A 149 8.15 22.17 -0.48
N ALA A 150 8.46 21.05 -1.14
CA ALA A 150 9.64 20.26 -0.85
C ALA A 150 10.95 21.01 -1.13
N MET A 151 10.96 21.89 -2.14
CA MET A 151 12.09 22.77 -2.46
C MET A 151 12.13 24.05 -1.61
N GLY A 152 11.06 24.35 -0.86
CA GLY A 152 10.92 25.58 -0.06
C GLY A 152 10.54 26.79 -0.88
N ILE A 153 9.96 26.58 -2.08
CA ILE A 153 9.38 27.62 -2.91
C ILE A 153 7.95 27.81 -2.39
N THR A 154 7.75 28.81 -1.54
CA THR A 154 6.39 29.20 -1.13
C THR A 154 5.74 30.03 -2.24
N ALA A 155 4.42 29.95 -2.40
CA ALA A 155 3.67 30.71 -3.39
C ALA A 155 3.85 32.24 -3.30
N ALA A 156 4.42 32.74 -2.20
CA ALA A 156 4.78 34.14 -1.99
C ALA A 156 5.96 34.64 -2.87
N THR A 157 6.77 33.73 -3.44
CA THR A 157 7.95 34.10 -4.24
C THR A 157 7.65 34.30 -5.74
N GLN A 158 6.43 34.03 -6.17
CA GLN A 158 6.03 34.23 -7.58
C GLN A 158 5.50 35.65 -7.90
N GLY A 159 5.41 36.53 -6.90
CA GLY A 159 4.90 37.90 -7.05
C GLY A 159 5.98 38.99 -7.25
N GLU A 160 7.29 38.63 -7.16
CA GLU A 160 8.37 39.63 -7.22
C GLU A 160 9.21 39.61 -8.51
N ALA A 161 8.77 38.93 -9.55
CA ALA A 161 9.42 38.88 -10.85
C ALA A 161 8.44 39.29 -11.97
N ALA A 162 7.89 40.50 -11.89
CA ALA A 162 7.18 41.14 -12.99
C ALA A 162 7.53 42.63 -13.05
#